data_70ad8c32b02d01149e600c16d2fa827c
#
_entry.id   70ad8c32b02d01149e600c16d2fa827c
#
_cell.length_a   1.000
_cell.length_b   1.000
_cell.length_c   1.000
_cell.angle_alpha   90.00
_cell.angle_beta   90.00
_cell.angle_gamma   90.00
#
_symmetry.space_group_name_H-M   'P 1'
#
loop_
_entity.id
_entity.type
_entity.pdbx_description
1 polymer ?
#
loop_
_entity_poly.entity_id
_entity_poly.type
_entity_poly.pdbx_seq_one_letter_code
_entity_poly.pdbx_strand_id
1 'polypeptide(L)'
;KPKAELAALIAQIPDEARRRHRAMVIQDGVHAPIFATALAQYLQVLNFAEAQLALTPFLAGTQLSLADYALTPYVLRLEHLAMNTVMDRYPALVAWHRAIQQRDSYHVAIENWLPKAAVAGFKAAGEAVIAEIRFPD
;
A
#
# COMPACT_ATOMS: atom_id res chain seq x y z
N LYS A 1 19.12 2.92 -5.70
CA LYS A 1 19.84 2.55 -6.93
C LYS A 1 20.16 3.81 -7.73
N PRO A 2 21.33 3.90 -8.39
CA PRO A 2 21.67 5.03 -9.29
C PRO A 2 20.67 5.13 -10.44
N LYS A 3 20.39 6.35 -10.93
CA LYS A 3 19.44 6.59 -12.03
C LYS A 3 19.75 5.77 -13.29
N ALA A 4 21.03 5.58 -13.62
CA ALA A 4 21.45 4.79 -14.77
C ALA A 4 21.08 3.30 -14.64
N GLU A 5 21.22 2.72 -13.45
CA GLU A 5 20.82 1.32 -13.17
C GLU A 5 19.30 1.15 -13.29
N LEU A 6 18.53 2.12 -12.77
CA LEU A 6 17.07 2.12 -12.89
C LEU A 6 16.63 2.23 -14.36
N ALA A 7 17.28 3.07 -15.15
CA ALA A 7 16.99 3.21 -16.60
C ALA A 7 17.23 1.90 -17.34
N ALA A 8 18.33 1.19 -17.04
CA ALA A 8 18.64 -0.10 -17.63
C ALA A 8 17.60 -1.17 -17.29
N LEU A 9 17.14 -1.21 -16.04
CA LEU A 9 16.07 -2.12 -15.60
C LEU A 9 14.74 -1.81 -16.27
N ILE A 10 14.40 -0.54 -16.44
CA ILE A 10 13.18 -0.11 -17.14
C ILE A 10 13.22 -0.55 -18.61
N ALA A 11 14.36 -0.39 -19.28
CA ALA A 11 14.52 -0.76 -20.69
C ALA A 11 14.25 -2.26 -20.94
N GLN A 12 14.42 -3.12 -19.93
CA GLN A 12 14.16 -4.56 -20.02
C GLN A 12 12.67 -4.93 -19.91
N ILE A 13 11.78 -3.99 -19.60
CA ILE A 13 10.34 -4.25 -19.50
C ILE A 13 9.77 -4.40 -20.92
N PRO A 14 9.24 -5.58 -21.31
CA PRO A 14 8.77 -5.82 -22.67
C PRO A 14 7.58 -4.95 -23.06
N ASP A 15 6.62 -4.78 -22.15
CA ASP A 15 5.42 -3.98 -22.37
C ASP A 15 5.74 -2.49 -22.37
N GLU A 16 5.43 -1.81 -23.48
CA GLU A 16 5.76 -0.39 -23.69
C GLU A 16 4.97 0.53 -22.76
N ALA A 17 3.69 0.26 -22.49
CA ALA A 17 2.88 1.07 -21.61
C ALA A 17 3.38 0.98 -20.18
N ARG A 18 3.69 -0.24 -19.72
CA ARG A 18 4.28 -0.50 -18.41
C ARG A 18 5.65 0.15 -18.24
N ARG A 19 6.47 0.13 -19.31
CA ARG A 19 7.80 0.77 -19.34
C ARG A 19 7.66 2.29 -19.18
N ARG A 20 6.74 2.93 -19.93
CA ARG A 20 6.46 4.36 -19.83
C ARG A 20 5.96 4.74 -18.42
N HIS A 21 5.02 3.99 -17.86
CA HIS A 21 4.51 4.22 -16.51
C HIS A 21 5.63 4.11 -15.45
N ARG A 22 6.51 3.11 -15.56
CA ARG A 22 7.66 2.97 -14.66
C ARG A 22 8.64 4.13 -14.77
N ALA A 23 8.95 4.56 -15.99
CA ALA A 23 9.85 5.71 -16.22
C ALA A 23 9.28 6.98 -15.59
N MET A 24 7.99 7.26 -15.81
CA MET A 24 7.28 8.40 -15.25
C MET A 24 7.32 8.42 -13.72
N VAL A 25 6.98 7.29 -13.06
CA VAL A 25 7.00 7.19 -11.60
C VAL A 25 8.41 7.35 -11.03
N ILE A 26 9.44 6.85 -11.71
CA ILE A 26 10.84 7.01 -11.26
C ILE A 26 11.33 8.45 -11.44
N GLN A 27 10.88 9.14 -12.49
CA GLN A 27 11.26 10.52 -12.78
C GLN A 27 10.51 11.51 -11.88
N ASP A 28 9.19 11.39 -11.79
CA ASP A 28 8.30 12.40 -11.21
C ASP A 28 7.80 11.99 -9.80
N GLY A 29 8.02 10.73 -9.39
CA GLY A 29 7.65 10.23 -8.06
C GLY A 29 6.16 10.40 -7.77
N VAL A 30 5.85 11.02 -6.64
CA VAL A 30 4.47 11.29 -6.20
C VAL A 30 3.75 12.37 -7.03
N HIS A 31 4.48 13.09 -7.87
CA HIS A 31 3.91 14.09 -8.79
C HIS A 31 3.51 13.51 -10.14
N ALA A 32 3.84 12.24 -10.42
CA ALA A 32 3.42 11.56 -11.64
C ALA A 32 1.89 11.50 -11.75
N PRO A 33 1.27 11.85 -12.91
CA PRO A 33 -0.19 11.78 -13.06
C PRO A 33 -0.78 10.40 -12.74
N ILE A 34 -0.06 9.33 -13.10
CA ILE A 34 -0.47 7.97 -12.79
C ILE A 34 -0.51 7.68 -11.27
N PHE A 35 0.33 8.37 -10.48
CA PHE A 35 0.30 8.26 -9.03
C PHE A 35 -1.02 8.79 -8.47
N ALA A 36 -1.47 9.96 -8.91
CA ALA A 36 -2.75 10.54 -8.47
C ALA A 36 -3.93 9.63 -8.80
N THR A 37 -3.94 9.05 -10.02
CA THR A 37 -4.97 8.09 -10.43
C THR A 37 -4.95 6.82 -9.56
N ALA A 38 -3.77 6.25 -9.31
CA ALA A 38 -3.63 5.08 -8.47
C ALA A 38 -4.01 5.36 -7.02
N LEU A 39 -3.67 6.53 -6.49
CA LEU A 39 -4.05 6.96 -5.14
C LEU A 39 -5.57 7.08 -5.01
N ALA A 40 -6.25 7.70 -5.98
CA ALA A 40 -7.71 7.81 -5.97
C ALA A 40 -8.38 6.43 -5.95
N GLN A 41 -7.93 5.50 -6.80
CA GLN A 41 -8.43 4.11 -6.81
C GLN A 41 -8.16 3.41 -5.47
N TYR A 42 -6.99 3.64 -4.90
CA TYR A 42 -6.61 3.07 -3.61
C TYR A 42 -7.56 3.54 -2.50
N LEU A 43 -7.83 4.84 -2.42
CA LEU A 43 -8.75 5.41 -1.45
C LEU A 43 -10.19 4.91 -1.63
N GLN A 44 -10.64 4.68 -2.87
CA GLN A 44 -11.94 4.04 -3.13
C GLN A 44 -12.02 2.64 -2.53
N VAL A 45 -10.96 1.85 -2.65
CA VAL A 45 -10.90 0.50 -2.04
C VAL A 45 -10.94 0.61 -0.51
N LEU A 46 -10.21 1.56 0.09
CA LEU A 46 -10.24 1.77 1.55
C LEU A 46 -11.62 2.22 2.04
N ASN A 47 -12.27 3.14 1.33
CA ASN A 47 -13.63 3.60 1.65
C ASN A 47 -14.62 2.43 1.61
N PHE A 48 -14.56 1.58 0.58
CA PHE A 48 -15.40 0.40 0.48
C PHE A 48 -15.13 -0.59 1.62
N ALA A 49 -13.87 -0.85 1.92
CA ALA A 49 -13.48 -1.75 3.00
C ALA A 49 -13.94 -1.23 4.37
N GLU A 50 -13.78 0.07 4.65
CA GLU A 50 -14.26 0.70 5.88
C GLU A 50 -15.76 0.52 6.05
N ALA A 51 -16.55 0.84 5.01
CA ALA A 51 -18.00 0.69 5.05
C ALA A 51 -18.44 -0.76 5.31
N GLN A 52 -17.76 -1.73 4.69
CA GLN A 52 -18.05 -3.14 4.88
C GLN A 52 -17.66 -3.62 6.29
N LEU A 53 -16.46 -3.24 6.77
CA LEU A 53 -15.94 -3.65 8.07
C LEU A 53 -16.65 -2.97 9.25
N ALA A 54 -17.33 -1.86 9.02
CA ALA A 54 -18.25 -1.27 10.00
C ALA A 54 -19.51 -2.13 10.25
N LEU A 55 -19.84 -3.03 9.32
CA LEU A 55 -21.03 -3.89 9.39
C LEU A 55 -20.69 -5.34 9.79
N THR A 56 -19.52 -5.82 9.40
CA THR A 56 -19.13 -7.22 9.57
C THR A 56 -17.65 -7.33 10.00
N PRO A 57 -17.26 -8.38 10.74
CA PRO A 57 -15.88 -8.53 11.22
C PRO A 57 -14.85 -8.77 10.12
N PHE A 58 -15.29 -9.22 8.93
CA PHE A 58 -14.42 -9.46 7.77
C PHE A 58 -15.07 -8.96 6.48
N LEU A 59 -14.26 -8.78 5.43
CA LEU A 59 -14.70 -8.18 4.18
C LEU A 59 -15.85 -8.92 3.47
N ALA A 60 -15.92 -10.23 3.61
CA ALA A 60 -16.99 -11.05 3.03
C ALA A 60 -18.04 -11.52 4.06
N GLY A 61 -18.10 -10.93 5.24
CA GLY A 61 -19.10 -11.24 6.25
C GLY A 61 -18.52 -11.70 7.60
N THR A 62 -19.02 -12.80 8.14
CA THR A 62 -18.69 -13.24 9.50
C THR A 62 -17.42 -14.10 9.60
N GLN A 63 -16.87 -14.54 8.48
CA GLN A 63 -15.70 -15.41 8.43
C GLN A 63 -14.59 -14.82 7.57
N LEU A 64 -13.35 -15.08 7.97
CA LEU A 64 -12.17 -14.73 7.21
C LEU A 64 -12.20 -15.34 5.81
N SER A 65 -11.91 -14.55 4.79
CA SER A 65 -12.04 -14.91 3.39
C SER A 65 -10.79 -14.54 2.57
N LEU A 66 -10.76 -14.94 1.31
CA LEU A 66 -9.72 -14.52 0.37
C LEU A 66 -9.66 -13.00 0.16
N ALA A 67 -10.79 -12.30 0.32
CA ALA A 67 -10.82 -10.84 0.23
C ALA A 67 -9.96 -10.20 1.33
N ASP A 68 -10.01 -10.73 2.55
CA ASP A 68 -9.20 -10.27 3.68
C ASP A 68 -7.71 -10.49 3.42
N TYR A 69 -7.33 -11.67 2.94
CA TYR A 69 -5.94 -11.94 2.59
C TYR A 69 -5.44 -11.08 1.43
N ALA A 70 -6.30 -10.81 0.45
CA ALA A 70 -5.95 -9.97 -0.70
C ALA A 70 -5.74 -8.50 -0.30
N LEU A 71 -6.54 -7.95 0.63
CA LEU A 71 -6.41 -6.57 1.07
C LEU A 71 -5.27 -6.35 2.07
N THR A 72 -4.95 -7.34 2.89
CA THR A 72 -3.93 -7.23 3.95
C THR A 72 -2.61 -6.61 3.48
N PRO A 73 -1.94 -7.04 2.39
CA PRO A 73 -0.67 -6.46 1.98
C PRO A 73 -0.77 -5.00 1.52
N TYR A 74 -1.92 -4.57 1.06
CA TYR A 74 -2.15 -3.17 0.70
C TYR A 74 -2.25 -2.29 1.95
N VAL A 75 -3.04 -2.67 2.94
CA VAL A 75 -3.15 -1.91 4.21
C VAL A 75 -1.81 -1.90 4.94
N LEU A 76 -1.13 -3.04 5.00
CA LEU A 76 0.23 -3.13 5.55
C LEU A 76 1.22 -2.20 4.85
N ARG A 77 1.06 -1.96 3.56
CA ARG A 77 1.92 -1.03 2.82
C ARG A 77 1.74 0.42 3.30
N LEU A 78 0.54 0.84 3.66
CA LEU A 78 0.32 2.17 4.24
C LEU A 78 1.05 2.32 5.58
N GLU A 79 0.98 1.31 6.43
CA GLU A 79 1.70 1.27 7.71
C GLU A 79 3.22 1.34 7.48
N HIS A 80 3.74 0.54 6.55
CA HIS A 80 5.17 0.54 6.20
C HIS A 80 5.65 1.88 5.64
N LEU A 81 4.80 2.63 4.97
CA LEU A 81 5.12 3.95 4.41
C LEU A 81 4.82 5.10 5.40
N ALA A 82 4.55 4.81 6.67
CA ALA A 82 4.19 5.79 7.69
C ALA A 82 2.98 6.68 7.32
N MET A 83 2.05 6.13 6.54
CA MET A 83 0.83 6.83 6.12
C MET A 83 -0.29 6.73 7.19
N ASN A 84 0.06 6.89 8.45
CA ASN A 84 -0.87 6.76 9.57
C ASN A 84 -2.02 7.78 9.49
N THR A 85 -1.75 9.01 9.04
CA THR A 85 -2.78 10.04 8.86
C THR A 85 -3.86 9.65 7.84
N VAL A 86 -3.54 8.79 6.88
CA VAL A 86 -4.54 8.19 5.98
C VAL A 86 -5.36 7.16 6.73
N MET A 87 -4.70 6.30 7.50
CA MET A 87 -5.36 5.22 8.24
C MET A 87 -6.26 5.74 9.36
N ASP A 88 -5.95 6.88 9.96
CA ASP A 88 -6.79 7.51 11.01
C ASP A 88 -8.22 7.83 10.51
N ARG A 89 -8.41 7.91 9.20
CA ARG A 89 -9.72 8.12 8.56
C ARG A 89 -10.57 6.84 8.51
N TYR A 90 -10.01 5.67 8.82
CA TYR A 90 -10.59 4.34 8.61
C TYR A 90 -10.52 3.48 9.89
N PRO A 91 -11.29 3.80 10.95
CA PRO A 91 -11.18 3.12 12.25
C PRO A 91 -11.58 1.63 12.19
N ALA A 92 -12.60 1.24 11.40
CA ALA A 92 -12.99 -0.15 11.25
C ALA A 92 -11.93 -0.97 10.50
N LEU A 93 -11.34 -0.38 9.45
CA LEU A 93 -10.22 -0.97 8.73
C LEU A 93 -8.98 -1.16 9.62
N VAL A 94 -8.66 -0.18 10.46
CA VAL A 94 -7.55 -0.28 11.42
C VAL A 94 -7.80 -1.39 12.44
N ALA A 95 -9.01 -1.48 12.98
CA ALA A 95 -9.38 -2.55 13.93
C ALA A 95 -9.27 -3.93 13.27
N TRP A 96 -9.79 -4.08 12.07
CA TRP A 96 -9.67 -5.29 11.27
C TRP A 96 -8.19 -5.65 11.00
N HIS A 97 -7.39 -4.69 10.57
CA HIS A 97 -5.98 -4.93 10.27
C HIS A 97 -5.20 -5.41 11.51
N ARG A 98 -5.44 -4.80 12.67
CA ARG A 98 -4.88 -5.28 13.94
C ARG A 98 -5.30 -6.70 14.28
N ALA A 99 -6.57 -7.07 14.04
CA ALA A 99 -7.05 -8.44 14.25
C ALA A 99 -6.38 -9.44 13.31
N ILE A 100 -6.12 -9.05 12.04
CA ILE A 100 -5.35 -9.87 11.09
C ILE A 100 -3.90 -10.05 11.57
N GLN A 101 -3.26 -9.00 12.06
CA GLN A 101 -1.86 -9.04 12.56
C GLN A 101 -1.68 -9.98 13.76
N GLN A 102 -2.71 -10.21 14.57
CA GLN A 102 -2.66 -11.14 15.72
C GLN A 102 -2.74 -12.63 15.34
N ARG A 103 -2.89 -12.96 14.06
CA ARG A 103 -3.03 -14.35 13.62
C ARG A 103 -1.67 -15.00 13.40
N ASP A 104 -1.55 -16.28 13.80
CA ASP A 104 -0.33 -17.07 13.57
C ASP A 104 0.07 -17.08 12.08
N SER A 105 -0.94 -17.16 11.19
CA SER A 105 -0.70 -17.13 9.75
C SER A 105 -0.05 -15.83 9.26
N TYR A 106 -0.35 -14.69 9.90
CA TYR A 106 0.29 -13.41 9.59
C TYR A 106 1.77 -13.41 9.98
N HIS A 107 2.09 -13.88 11.20
CA HIS A 107 3.47 -13.98 11.66
C HIS A 107 4.29 -14.89 10.75
N VAL A 108 3.77 -16.06 10.40
CA VAL A 108 4.45 -17.01 9.53
C VAL A 108 4.62 -16.50 8.10
N ALA A 109 3.58 -15.89 7.52
CA ALA A 109 3.60 -15.51 6.10
C ALA A 109 4.22 -14.14 5.83
N ILE A 110 4.26 -13.23 6.80
CA ILE A 110 4.68 -11.85 6.63
C ILE A 110 5.87 -11.51 7.52
N GLU A 111 5.72 -11.56 8.84
CA GLU A 111 6.76 -11.04 9.74
C GLU A 111 8.08 -11.81 9.65
N ASN A 112 8.02 -13.13 9.53
CA ASN A 112 9.21 -13.96 9.41
C ASN A 112 10.02 -13.71 8.12
N TRP A 113 9.37 -13.14 7.09
CA TRP A 113 9.99 -12.89 5.79
C TRP A 113 10.38 -11.43 5.55
N LEU A 114 9.93 -10.51 6.40
CA LEU A 114 10.13 -9.08 6.20
C LEU A 114 11.28 -8.57 7.08
N PRO A 115 12.47 -8.31 6.51
CA PRO A 115 13.60 -7.81 7.28
C PRO A 115 13.28 -6.44 7.91
N LYS A 116 13.56 -6.28 9.21
CA LYS A 116 13.33 -5.00 9.93
C LYS A 116 14.00 -3.80 9.25
N ALA A 117 15.19 -4.00 8.68
CA ALA A 117 15.89 -2.96 7.92
C ALA A 117 15.12 -2.50 6.68
N ALA A 118 14.41 -3.42 5.98
CA ALA A 118 13.56 -3.06 4.84
C ALA A 118 12.36 -2.22 5.28
N VAL A 119 11.70 -2.59 6.39
CA VAL A 119 10.59 -1.80 6.96
C VAL A 119 11.05 -0.40 7.34
N ALA A 120 12.19 -0.26 8.00
CA ALA A 120 12.75 1.04 8.35
C ALA A 120 13.03 1.90 7.10
N GLY A 121 13.55 1.27 6.03
CA GLY A 121 13.77 1.95 4.74
C GLY A 121 12.48 2.42 4.08
N PHE A 122 11.41 1.61 4.11
CA PHE A 122 10.10 2.02 3.59
C PHE A 122 9.50 3.17 4.38
N LYS A 123 9.60 3.11 5.71
CA LYS A 123 9.12 4.16 6.60
C LYS A 123 9.80 5.50 6.31
N ALA A 124 11.13 5.52 6.27
CA ALA A 124 11.90 6.72 5.94
C ALA A 124 11.56 7.27 4.56
N ALA A 125 11.35 6.41 3.56
CA ALA A 125 10.94 6.83 2.21
C ALA A 125 9.54 7.45 2.19
N GLY A 126 8.59 6.89 2.95
CA GLY A 126 7.24 7.44 3.06
C GLY A 126 7.22 8.78 3.79
N GLU A 127 7.90 8.88 4.93
CA GLU A 127 8.04 10.12 5.70
C GLU A 127 8.64 11.27 4.88
N ALA A 128 9.58 10.95 3.98
CA ALA A 128 10.24 11.94 3.12
C ALA A 128 9.29 12.58 2.08
N VAL A 129 8.21 11.90 1.69
CA VAL A 129 7.35 12.36 0.59
C VAL A 129 5.90 12.63 1.00
N ILE A 130 5.47 12.23 2.21
CA ILE A 130 4.06 12.31 2.61
C ILE A 130 3.49 13.72 2.54
N ALA A 131 4.30 14.73 2.85
CA ALA A 131 3.90 16.14 2.80
C ALA A 131 3.66 16.65 1.37
N GLU A 132 4.19 15.95 0.36
CA GLU A 132 4.03 16.29 -1.05
C GLU A 132 2.81 15.62 -1.69
N ILE A 133 2.25 14.60 -1.03
CA ILE A 133 1.11 13.86 -1.53
C ILE A 133 -0.16 14.68 -1.34
N ARG A 134 -0.85 14.97 -2.45
CA ARG A 134 -2.17 15.59 -2.45
C ARG A 134 -3.22 14.49 -2.42
N PHE A 135 -3.85 14.32 -1.26
CA PHE A 135 -4.97 13.42 -1.12
C PHE A 135 -6.22 14.07 -1.70
N PRO A 136 -6.99 13.38 -2.54
CA PRO A 136 -8.30 13.86 -2.96
C PRO A 136 -9.25 13.92 -1.76
N ASP A 137 -10.18 14.87 -1.82
CA ASP A 137 -11.22 15.11 -0.81
C ASP A 137 -12.20 13.93 -0.73
#